data_19b132ace59205b8cebc59b6f2b3dfea
#
_entry.id   19b132ace59205b8cebc59b6f2b3dfea
#
_cell.length_a   1.000
_cell.length_b   1.000
_cell.length_c   1.000
_cell.angle_alpha   90.00
_cell.angle_beta   90.00
_cell.angle_gamma   90.00
#
_symmetry.space_group_name_H-M   'P 1'
#
loop_
_entity.id
_entity.type
_entity.pdbx_description
1 polymer ?
#
loop_
_entity_poly.entity_id
_entity_poly.type
_entity_poly.pdbx_seq_one_letter_code
_entity_poly.pdbx_strand_id
1 'polypeptide(L)'
;MISLKLKKKAINSILNKGYFVFKSSIKESYINNLNNKLTKLKPFKQSSFYQSKKTTSKIIINLQSKDKSFLNLIDNNDINEINSALLNDNNYKNLKKNLPNYIISQFVARSSGNEKCEVHMDDKVPSTSNKVNYLQWAIPLVSLNKKNGCTQILEKSHKKGLDKPFQSTKRFKDLNLNKGDIAVWDGRIWHSARANKSNKDRWVIILTFARWFFKPHYDIPRNFPKKFYKHLNNNKKIILGFASIPKSSEKISTYQRGDLNSAERFIKKRIF
;
A
#
# COMPACT_ATOMS: atom_id res chain seq x y z
N MET A 1 4.17 -7.38 18.37
CA MET A 1 2.76 -7.68 17.99
C MET A 1 1.88 -6.62 18.63
N ILE A 2 0.91 -6.10 17.88
CA ILE A 2 -0.10 -5.19 18.45
C ILE A 2 -0.94 -5.95 19.48
N SER A 3 -1.40 -5.24 20.52
CA SER A 3 -2.32 -5.84 21.47
C SER A 3 -3.65 -6.20 20.78
N LEU A 4 -4.32 -7.27 21.25
CA LEU A 4 -5.63 -7.68 20.72
C LEU A 4 -6.65 -6.53 20.78
N LYS A 5 -6.60 -5.70 21.83
CA LYS A 5 -7.45 -4.52 21.99
C LYS A 5 -7.20 -3.49 20.89
N LEU A 6 -5.94 -3.19 20.58
CA LEU A 6 -5.59 -2.24 19.52
C LEU A 6 -5.97 -2.77 18.14
N LYS A 7 -5.75 -4.06 17.89
CA LYS A 7 -6.16 -4.73 16.63
C LYS A 7 -7.67 -4.62 16.41
N LYS A 8 -8.47 -4.98 17.41
CA LYS A 8 -9.95 -4.83 17.34
C LYS A 8 -10.37 -3.38 17.10
N LYS A 9 -9.75 -2.41 17.79
CA LYS A 9 -10.01 -0.98 17.61
C LYS A 9 -9.69 -0.53 16.17
N ALA A 10 -8.56 -0.96 15.62
CA ALA A 10 -8.16 -0.60 14.25
C ALA A 10 -9.14 -1.18 13.23
N ILE A 11 -9.46 -2.48 13.30
CA ILE A 11 -10.42 -3.14 12.41
C ILE A 11 -11.77 -2.44 12.45
N ASN A 12 -12.31 -2.21 13.64
CA ASN A 12 -13.59 -1.52 13.80
C ASN A 12 -13.57 -0.09 13.23
N SER A 13 -12.46 0.63 13.39
CA SER A 13 -12.32 1.97 12.82
C SER A 13 -12.27 1.94 11.29
N ILE A 14 -11.51 1.01 10.70
CA ILE A 14 -11.44 0.86 9.24
C ILE A 14 -12.82 0.52 8.68
N LEU A 15 -13.52 -0.45 9.27
CA LEU A 15 -14.85 -0.86 8.80
C LEU A 15 -15.93 0.22 8.99
N ASN A 16 -15.85 1.06 10.03
CA ASN A 16 -16.87 2.04 10.34
C ASN A 16 -16.57 3.46 9.88
N LYS A 17 -15.31 3.90 9.97
CA LYS A 17 -14.86 5.23 9.59
C LYS A 17 -14.11 5.27 8.25
N GLY A 18 -13.57 4.12 7.83
CA GLY A 18 -12.79 3.94 6.63
C GLY A 18 -11.28 4.02 6.83
N TYR A 19 -10.79 4.38 8.03
CA TYR A 19 -9.35 4.51 8.27
C TYR A 19 -8.98 4.34 9.75
N PHE A 20 -7.68 4.16 9.99
CA PHE A 20 -7.09 4.17 11.33
C PHE A 20 -5.65 4.72 11.29
N VAL A 21 -5.18 5.25 12.43
CA VAL A 21 -3.81 5.73 12.61
C VAL A 21 -3.18 5.03 13.81
N PHE A 22 -2.12 4.29 13.56
CA PHE A 22 -1.24 3.73 14.58
C PHE A 22 -0.22 4.79 14.96
N LYS A 23 -0.16 5.14 16.25
CA LYS A 23 0.78 6.13 16.77
C LYS A 23 2.11 5.49 17.11
N SER A 24 3.23 6.14 16.73
CA SER A 24 4.60 5.72 17.07
C SER A 24 4.89 4.24 16.77
N SER A 25 4.33 3.71 15.68
CA SER A 25 4.40 2.29 15.32
C SER A 25 5.77 1.90 14.74
N ILE A 26 6.51 2.86 14.19
CA ILE A 26 7.85 2.64 13.64
C ILE A 26 8.86 3.53 14.34
N LYS A 27 10.00 2.94 14.74
CA LYS A 27 11.11 3.70 15.36
C LYS A 27 11.62 4.79 14.41
N GLU A 28 11.84 5.99 14.94
CA GLU A 28 12.33 7.12 14.12
C GLU A 28 13.68 6.86 13.46
N SER A 29 14.57 6.11 14.12
CA SER A 29 15.86 5.72 13.53
C SER A 29 15.69 4.93 12.23
N TYR A 30 14.67 4.03 12.17
CA TYR A 30 14.36 3.29 10.96
C TYR A 30 13.77 4.19 9.87
N ILE A 31 12.87 5.11 10.23
CA ILE A 31 12.34 6.11 9.29
C ILE A 31 13.46 6.98 8.71
N ASN A 32 14.43 7.40 9.54
CA ASN A 32 15.59 8.17 9.09
C ASN A 32 16.42 7.38 8.07
N ASN A 33 16.66 6.09 8.34
CA ASN A 33 17.37 5.22 7.40
C ASN A 33 16.63 5.10 6.05
N LEU A 34 15.28 4.90 6.09
CA LEU A 34 14.47 4.85 4.88
C LEU A 34 14.53 6.17 4.09
N ASN A 35 14.46 7.31 4.78
CA ASN A 35 14.54 8.63 4.16
C ASN A 35 15.91 8.86 3.50
N ASN A 36 17.00 8.53 4.18
CA ASN A 36 18.36 8.65 3.65
C ASN A 36 18.58 7.77 2.41
N LYS A 37 17.95 6.61 2.36
CA LYS A 37 18.00 5.75 1.16
C LYS A 37 17.12 6.29 0.03
N LEU A 38 15.95 6.81 0.36
CA LEU A 38 15.01 7.34 -0.61
C LEU A 38 15.58 8.56 -1.34
N THR A 39 16.23 9.48 -0.64
CA THR A 39 16.81 10.70 -1.22
C THR A 39 17.91 10.44 -2.23
N LYS A 40 18.50 9.25 -2.23
CA LYS A 40 19.50 8.80 -3.21
C LYS A 40 18.88 8.25 -4.51
N LEU A 41 17.56 8.06 -4.54
CA LEU A 41 16.85 7.53 -5.69
C LEU A 41 16.35 8.66 -6.59
N LYS A 42 16.39 8.44 -7.91
CA LYS A 42 15.87 9.39 -8.89
C LYS A 42 14.33 9.29 -8.96
N PRO A 43 13.58 10.33 -8.64
CA PRO A 43 12.14 10.33 -8.74
C PRO A 43 11.67 10.63 -10.18
N PHE A 44 10.42 10.22 -10.47
CA PHE A 44 9.68 10.67 -11.63
C PHE A 44 8.76 11.82 -11.24
N LYS A 45 8.48 12.75 -12.18
CA LYS A 45 7.43 13.73 -12.04
C LYS A 45 6.07 13.01 -12.10
N GLN A 46 5.18 13.32 -11.17
CA GLN A 46 3.85 12.71 -11.13
C GLN A 46 2.81 13.75 -11.54
N SER A 47 2.23 13.60 -12.72
CA SER A 47 1.21 14.52 -13.26
C SER A 47 -0.19 13.89 -13.35
N SER A 48 -0.33 12.58 -13.28
CA SER A 48 -1.58 11.84 -13.57
C SER A 48 -2.75 12.15 -12.63
N PHE A 49 -2.50 12.67 -11.43
CA PHE A 49 -3.53 13.05 -10.46
C PHE A 49 -3.63 14.57 -10.26
N TYR A 50 -3.08 15.36 -11.19
CA TYR A 50 -3.02 16.81 -11.08
C TYR A 50 -3.50 17.42 -12.39
N GLN A 51 -4.28 18.48 -12.28
CA GLN A 51 -4.87 19.18 -13.44
C GLN A 51 -3.81 19.88 -14.28
N SER A 52 -2.72 20.31 -13.67
CA SER A 52 -1.65 21.04 -14.33
C SER A 52 -0.42 20.18 -14.59
N LYS A 53 0.13 20.28 -15.81
CA LYS A 53 1.44 19.71 -16.15
C LYS A 53 2.60 20.41 -15.41
N LYS A 54 2.34 21.51 -14.70
CA LYS A 54 3.33 22.30 -13.92
C LYS A 54 3.53 21.76 -12.49
N THR A 55 2.82 20.70 -12.09
CA THR A 55 2.97 20.11 -10.76
C THR A 55 4.43 19.77 -10.44
N THR A 56 4.83 20.00 -9.20
CA THR A 56 6.13 19.59 -8.66
C THR A 56 6.06 18.26 -7.89
N SER A 57 4.93 17.57 -7.96
CA SER A 57 4.74 16.26 -7.32
C SER A 57 5.66 15.20 -7.91
N LYS A 58 6.22 14.36 -7.03
CA LYS A 58 7.20 13.35 -7.38
C LYS A 58 6.77 11.96 -6.90
N ILE A 59 7.21 10.93 -7.63
CA ILE A 59 6.99 9.53 -7.27
C ILE A 59 8.25 8.69 -7.50
N ILE A 60 8.50 7.74 -6.61
CA ILE A 60 9.47 6.67 -6.78
C ILE A 60 8.71 5.36 -6.70
N ILE A 61 8.80 4.53 -7.72
CA ILE A 61 8.05 3.28 -7.85
C ILE A 61 8.90 2.06 -7.52
N ASN A 62 8.24 0.95 -7.16
CA ASN A 62 8.86 -0.34 -6.90
C ASN A 62 9.94 -0.29 -5.82
N LEU A 63 9.64 0.31 -4.66
CA LEU A 63 10.59 0.43 -3.56
C LEU A 63 11.09 -0.91 -3.05
N GLN A 64 10.27 -1.97 -3.13
CA GLN A 64 10.65 -3.34 -2.76
C GLN A 64 11.84 -3.89 -3.55
N SER A 65 12.13 -3.30 -4.71
CA SER A 65 13.24 -3.68 -5.59
C SER A 65 14.45 -2.75 -5.49
N LYS A 66 14.38 -1.69 -4.68
CA LYS A 66 15.43 -0.67 -4.56
C LYS A 66 16.41 -0.95 -3.44
N ASP A 67 15.92 -1.32 -2.25
CA ASP A 67 16.76 -1.62 -1.10
C ASP A 67 16.04 -2.57 -0.12
N LYS A 68 16.81 -3.43 0.59
CA LYS A 68 16.29 -4.36 1.60
C LYS A 68 15.54 -3.66 2.73
N SER A 69 15.93 -2.42 3.07
CA SER A 69 15.25 -1.67 4.14
C SER A 69 13.79 -1.37 3.78
N PHE A 70 13.48 -1.05 2.51
CA PHE A 70 12.08 -0.91 2.10
C PHE A 70 11.36 -2.26 2.12
N LEU A 71 12.02 -3.32 1.64
CA LEU A 71 11.44 -4.65 1.61
C LEU A 71 11.03 -5.15 3.01
N ASN A 72 11.77 -4.76 4.05
CA ASN A 72 11.47 -5.13 5.44
C ASN A 72 10.16 -4.50 5.98
N LEU A 73 9.63 -3.45 5.34
CA LEU A 73 8.31 -2.90 5.71
C LEU A 73 7.18 -3.91 5.46
N ILE A 74 7.36 -4.85 4.53
CA ILE A 74 6.39 -5.92 4.27
C ILE A 74 6.27 -6.88 5.47
N ASP A 75 7.32 -7.00 6.30
CA ASP A 75 7.29 -7.83 7.52
C ASP A 75 6.74 -7.10 8.75
N ASN A 76 6.32 -5.84 8.62
CA ASN A 76 5.76 -5.12 9.76
C ASN A 76 4.53 -5.87 10.31
N ASN A 77 4.59 -6.23 11.59
CA ASN A 77 3.56 -7.05 12.22
C ASN A 77 2.19 -6.37 12.24
N ASP A 78 2.14 -5.05 12.51
CA ASP A 78 0.89 -4.30 12.58
C ASP A 78 0.19 -4.31 11.22
N ILE A 79 0.98 -4.10 10.15
CA ILE A 79 0.50 -4.17 8.76
C ILE A 79 -0.04 -5.57 8.45
N ASN A 80 0.73 -6.61 8.74
CA ASN A 80 0.38 -7.98 8.39
C ASN A 80 -0.83 -8.50 9.17
N GLU A 81 -0.97 -8.15 10.44
CA GLU A 81 -2.11 -8.57 11.24
C GLU A 81 -3.43 -7.94 10.77
N ILE A 82 -3.42 -6.67 10.42
CA ILE A 82 -4.61 -5.99 9.88
C ILE A 82 -4.93 -6.47 8.47
N ASN A 83 -3.91 -6.61 7.60
CA ASN A 83 -4.10 -7.14 6.25
C ASN A 83 -4.70 -8.56 6.29
N SER A 84 -4.17 -9.44 7.14
CA SER A 84 -4.70 -10.80 7.28
C SER A 84 -6.15 -10.81 7.77
N ALA A 85 -6.49 -9.92 8.71
CA ALA A 85 -7.84 -9.84 9.24
C ALA A 85 -8.88 -9.33 8.22
N LEU A 86 -8.49 -8.43 7.32
CA LEU A 86 -9.41 -7.74 6.41
C LEU A 86 -9.34 -8.23 4.96
N LEU A 87 -8.18 -8.73 4.50
CA LEU A 87 -7.95 -9.11 3.11
C LEU A 87 -7.91 -10.62 2.89
N ASN A 88 -7.62 -11.45 3.92
CA ASN A 88 -7.63 -12.90 3.73
C ASN A 88 -9.05 -13.38 3.36
N ASP A 89 -9.09 -14.29 2.41
CA ASP A 89 -10.33 -14.93 1.98
C ASP A 89 -10.52 -16.23 2.75
N ASN A 90 -11.47 -16.25 3.68
CA ASN A 90 -11.76 -17.40 4.51
C ASN A 90 -12.34 -18.58 3.72
N ASN A 91 -12.85 -18.34 2.52
CA ASN A 91 -13.40 -19.36 1.64
C ASN A 91 -12.33 -20.06 0.78
N TYR A 92 -11.11 -19.51 0.72
CA TYR A 92 -10.03 -20.08 -0.04
C TYR A 92 -9.31 -21.16 0.77
N LYS A 93 -9.71 -22.39 0.57
CA LYS A 93 -9.27 -23.55 1.38
C LYS A 93 -7.88 -24.11 1.04
N ASN A 94 -7.29 -23.70 -0.07
CA ASN A 94 -6.02 -24.30 -0.56
C ASN A 94 -4.76 -23.69 0.07
N LEU A 95 -4.88 -22.65 0.90
CA LEU A 95 -3.77 -22.10 1.67
C LEU A 95 -3.85 -22.53 3.12
N LYS A 96 -2.67 -22.77 3.70
CA LYS A 96 -2.56 -22.93 5.15
C LYS A 96 -3.06 -21.64 5.84
N LYS A 97 -3.84 -21.81 6.92
CA LYS A 97 -4.49 -20.68 7.63
C LYS A 97 -3.52 -19.58 8.11
N ASN A 98 -2.26 -19.91 8.31
CA ASN A 98 -1.23 -18.96 8.78
C ASN A 98 -0.50 -18.23 7.64
N LEU A 99 -0.82 -18.50 6.38
CA LEU A 99 -0.22 -17.82 5.24
C LEU A 99 -1.03 -16.60 4.83
N PRO A 100 -0.36 -15.52 4.36
CA PRO A 100 -1.06 -14.37 3.79
C PRO A 100 -1.83 -14.78 2.53
N ASN A 101 -3.05 -14.27 2.41
CA ASN A 101 -3.92 -14.49 1.25
C ASN A 101 -4.24 -13.17 0.55
N TYR A 102 -3.24 -12.31 0.45
CA TYR A 102 -3.29 -11.01 -0.19
C TYR A 102 -1.96 -10.72 -0.89
N ILE A 103 -1.95 -9.76 -1.78
CA ILE A 103 -0.77 -9.34 -2.54
C ILE A 103 -0.55 -7.84 -2.36
N ILE A 104 0.68 -7.40 -2.57
CA ILE A 104 0.98 -5.98 -2.70
C ILE A 104 0.73 -5.57 -4.15
N SER A 105 -0.14 -4.57 -4.32
CA SER A 105 -0.48 -4.03 -5.64
C SER A 105 0.45 -2.88 -6.03
N GLN A 106 0.87 -2.09 -5.04
CA GLN A 106 1.74 -0.93 -5.26
C GLN A 106 2.65 -0.70 -4.05
N PHE A 107 3.92 -0.40 -4.30
CA PHE A 107 4.89 0.00 -3.29
C PHE A 107 5.70 1.19 -3.80
N VAL A 108 5.32 2.37 -3.37
CA VAL A 108 5.87 3.62 -3.90
C VAL A 108 6.20 4.61 -2.78
N ALA A 109 7.01 5.61 -3.08
CA ALA A 109 7.09 6.83 -2.29
C ALA A 109 6.50 7.98 -3.11
N ARG A 110 5.73 8.83 -2.46
CA ARG A 110 5.13 10.02 -3.06
C ARG A 110 5.49 11.27 -2.29
N SER A 111 5.83 12.33 -3.01
CA SER A 111 5.98 13.67 -2.45
C SER A 111 4.93 14.60 -3.05
N SER A 112 4.12 15.24 -2.20
CA SER A 112 3.19 16.28 -2.68
C SER A 112 3.96 17.47 -3.21
N GLY A 113 3.47 17.99 -4.32
CA GLY A 113 3.97 19.21 -4.93
C GLY A 113 3.13 20.45 -4.58
N ASN A 114 3.31 21.48 -5.38
CA ASN A 114 2.67 22.79 -5.24
C ASN A 114 1.14 22.79 -5.46
N GLU A 115 0.57 21.70 -5.95
CA GLU A 115 -0.86 21.59 -6.26
C GLU A 115 -1.53 20.56 -5.35
N LYS A 116 -2.83 20.77 -5.09
CA LYS A 116 -3.67 19.79 -4.41
C LYS A 116 -3.91 18.59 -5.31
N CYS A 117 -3.75 17.39 -4.77
CA CYS A 117 -4.14 16.17 -5.48
C CYS A 117 -5.65 16.12 -5.68
N GLU A 118 -6.10 15.62 -6.83
CA GLU A 118 -7.52 15.40 -7.06
C GLU A 118 -8.12 14.42 -6.06
N VAL A 119 -9.39 14.61 -5.76
CA VAL A 119 -10.16 13.67 -4.92
C VAL A 119 -10.39 12.38 -5.69
N HIS A 120 -9.99 11.26 -5.11
CA HIS A 120 -10.06 9.93 -5.73
C HIS A 120 -10.25 8.80 -4.70
N MET A 121 -10.54 7.62 -5.20
CA MET A 121 -10.46 6.34 -4.50
C MET A 121 -9.38 5.48 -5.15
N ASP A 122 -8.75 4.61 -4.35
CA ASP A 122 -7.76 3.65 -4.86
C ASP A 122 -8.40 2.35 -5.37
N ASP A 123 -9.48 1.91 -4.72
CA ASP A 123 -10.26 0.76 -5.14
C ASP A 123 -11.16 1.15 -6.32
N LYS A 124 -10.97 0.47 -7.45
CA LYS A 124 -11.73 0.71 -8.67
C LYS A 124 -12.95 -0.18 -8.82
N VAL A 125 -13.18 -1.07 -7.85
CA VAL A 125 -14.36 -1.94 -7.85
C VAL A 125 -15.45 -1.31 -6.98
N PRO A 126 -16.53 -0.83 -7.59
CA PRO A 126 -17.63 -0.24 -6.85
C PRO A 126 -18.28 -1.30 -5.96
N SER A 127 -18.24 -1.09 -4.68
CA SER A 127 -18.87 -1.99 -3.71
C SER A 127 -19.22 -1.24 -2.44
N THR A 128 -20.46 -1.39 -2.01
CA THR A 128 -20.94 -0.92 -0.69
C THR A 128 -20.84 -2.01 0.38
N SER A 129 -20.35 -3.19 0.03
CA SER A 129 -20.22 -4.31 0.96
C SER A 129 -19.23 -4.00 2.10
N ASN A 130 -19.35 -4.71 3.21
CA ASN A 130 -18.39 -4.62 4.32
C ASN A 130 -17.06 -5.32 4.02
N LYS A 131 -16.92 -5.97 2.84
CA LYS A 131 -15.66 -6.63 2.45
C LYS A 131 -14.68 -5.61 1.90
N VAL A 132 -13.51 -5.55 2.52
CA VAL A 132 -12.39 -4.73 2.06
C VAL A 132 -11.66 -5.45 0.94
N ASN A 133 -11.42 -4.77 -0.16
CA ASN A 133 -10.65 -5.30 -1.31
C ASN A 133 -9.23 -4.75 -1.35
N TYR A 134 -9.07 -3.49 -0.96
CA TYR A 134 -7.80 -2.76 -0.91
C TYR A 134 -7.59 -2.10 0.44
N LEU A 135 -6.37 -2.21 0.95
CA LEU A 135 -5.89 -1.40 2.08
C LEU A 135 -4.69 -0.59 1.64
N GLN A 136 -4.78 0.71 1.83
CA GLN A 136 -3.66 1.60 1.59
C GLN A 136 -3.02 2.00 2.91
N TRP A 137 -1.71 1.82 2.98
CA TRP A 137 -0.89 2.17 4.13
C TRP A 137 0.02 3.34 3.78
N ALA A 138 0.07 4.34 4.65
CA ALA A 138 0.93 5.50 4.49
C ALA A 138 1.90 5.61 5.68
N ILE A 139 3.18 5.65 5.36
CA ILE A 139 4.28 5.78 6.31
C ILE A 139 5.00 7.09 6.00
N PRO A 140 4.79 8.15 6.80
CA PRO A 140 5.43 9.43 6.58
C PRO A 140 6.92 9.37 6.95
N LEU A 141 7.78 9.88 6.08
CA LEU A 141 9.22 10.00 6.35
C LEU A 141 9.57 11.32 7.07
N VAL A 142 8.62 12.23 7.10
CA VAL A 142 8.62 13.49 7.86
C VAL A 142 7.23 13.71 8.44
N SER A 143 7.10 14.46 9.51
CA SER A 143 5.77 14.78 10.06
C SER A 143 4.92 15.54 9.03
N LEU A 144 3.66 15.13 8.89
CA LEU A 144 2.70 15.68 7.92
C LEU A 144 1.73 16.63 8.62
N ASN A 145 1.48 17.75 8.00
CA ASN A 145 0.52 18.74 8.43
C ASN A 145 -0.10 19.47 7.22
N LYS A 146 -1.04 20.38 7.49
CA LYS A 146 -1.73 21.16 6.48
C LYS A 146 -0.78 21.96 5.59
N LYS A 147 0.33 22.49 6.13
CA LYS A 147 1.27 23.33 5.41
C LYS A 147 2.11 22.56 4.40
N ASN A 148 2.51 21.33 4.75
CA ASN A 148 3.39 20.52 3.90
C ASN A 148 2.67 19.45 3.07
N GLY A 149 1.33 19.54 2.94
CA GLY A 149 0.59 18.70 2.01
C GLY A 149 0.14 17.35 2.59
N CYS A 150 -0.43 17.32 3.82
CA CYS A 150 -0.97 16.11 4.42
C CYS A 150 -2.11 15.49 3.57
N THR A 151 -2.33 14.20 3.78
CA THR A 151 -3.49 13.49 3.21
C THR A 151 -4.79 14.00 3.82
N GLN A 152 -5.82 14.12 3.02
CA GLN A 152 -7.18 14.43 3.44
C GLN A 152 -8.10 13.24 3.20
N ILE A 153 -8.94 12.91 4.16
CA ILE A 153 -9.87 11.78 4.09
C ILE A 153 -11.29 12.26 4.33
N LEU A 154 -12.24 11.75 3.54
CA LEU A 154 -13.66 11.90 3.77
C LEU A 154 -14.18 10.67 4.54
N GLU A 155 -14.34 10.80 5.86
CA GLU A 155 -14.79 9.71 6.73
C GLU A 155 -16.10 9.09 6.23
N LYS A 156 -16.23 7.76 6.36
CA LYS A 156 -17.41 6.96 6.01
C LYS A 156 -17.79 6.98 4.52
N SER A 157 -17.00 7.62 3.66
CA SER A 157 -17.31 7.68 2.23
C SER A 157 -17.23 6.30 1.53
N HIS A 158 -16.45 5.36 2.06
CA HIS A 158 -16.38 3.98 1.57
C HIS A 158 -17.70 3.21 1.65
N LYS A 159 -18.69 3.73 2.41
CA LYS A 159 -20.03 3.15 2.54
C LYS A 159 -21.09 3.80 1.62
N LYS A 160 -20.70 4.82 0.86
CA LYS A 160 -21.64 5.66 0.10
C LYS A 160 -21.60 5.45 -1.43
N GLY A 161 -20.87 4.44 -1.89
CA GLY A 161 -20.76 4.19 -3.32
C GLY A 161 -19.80 5.14 -4.06
N LEU A 162 -20.03 5.33 -5.35
CA LEU A 162 -19.10 5.97 -6.28
C LEU A 162 -19.29 7.47 -6.48
N ASP A 163 -20.27 8.08 -5.87
CA ASP A 163 -20.53 9.50 -6.08
C ASP A 163 -19.34 10.34 -5.60
N LYS A 164 -18.60 10.89 -6.57
CA LYS A 164 -17.41 11.69 -6.32
C LYS A 164 -17.80 12.97 -5.58
N PRO A 165 -17.31 13.18 -4.35
CA PRO A 165 -17.59 14.40 -3.64
C PRO A 165 -16.91 15.59 -4.31
N PHE A 166 -17.53 16.79 -4.21
CA PHE A 166 -16.90 18.00 -4.71
C PHE A 166 -15.56 18.26 -4.01
N GLN A 167 -14.59 18.78 -4.78
CA GLN A 167 -13.26 19.12 -4.29
C GLN A 167 -13.30 20.15 -3.14
N SER A 168 -14.31 21.01 -3.12
CA SER A 168 -14.57 22.05 -2.11
C SER A 168 -15.26 21.55 -0.84
N THR A 169 -15.61 20.27 -0.76
CA THR A 169 -16.30 19.70 0.41
C THR A 169 -15.52 19.95 1.70
N LYS A 170 -16.09 20.73 2.62
CA LYS A 170 -15.47 21.08 3.92
C LYS A 170 -15.32 19.90 4.90
N ARG A 171 -15.95 18.76 4.62
CA ARG A 171 -15.97 17.55 5.48
C ARG A 171 -14.68 16.72 5.42
N PHE A 172 -13.74 17.04 4.52
CA PHE A 172 -12.45 16.35 4.49
C PHE A 172 -11.64 16.66 5.74
N LYS A 173 -11.16 15.61 6.40
CA LYS A 173 -10.26 15.68 7.56
C LYS A 173 -8.82 15.59 7.14
N ASP A 174 -7.98 16.45 7.66
CA ASP A 174 -6.54 16.38 7.50
C ASP A 174 -5.96 15.27 8.38
N LEU A 175 -5.23 14.35 7.78
CA LEU A 175 -4.44 13.37 8.51
C LEU A 175 -3.08 13.99 8.86
N ASN A 176 -3.03 14.63 10.03
CA ASN A 176 -1.75 15.07 10.60
C ASN A 176 -1.08 13.85 11.22
N LEU A 177 0.05 13.46 10.67
CA LEU A 177 0.82 12.28 11.10
C LEU A 177 2.19 12.73 11.60
N ASN A 178 2.59 12.25 12.76
CA ASN A 178 3.95 12.40 13.21
C ASN A 178 4.85 11.39 12.52
N LYS A 179 6.12 11.69 12.44
CA LYS A 179 7.14 10.72 12.03
C LYS A 179 7.09 9.51 12.96
N GLY A 180 7.05 8.30 12.37
CA GLY A 180 6.83 7.06 13.13
C GLY A 180 5.37 6.61 13.22
N ASP A 181 4.38 7.47 12.94
CA ASP A 181 2.99 7.04 12.79
C ASP A 181 2.80 6.23 11.51
N ILE A 182 1.77 5.38 11.48
CA ILE A 182 1.30 4.69 10.26
C ILE A 182 -0.20 4.94 10.11
N ALA A 183 -0.63 5.43 8.97
CA ALA A 183 -2.05 5.49 8.64
C ALA A 183 -2.43 4.35 7.71
N VAL A 184 -3.64 3.82 7.88
CA VAL A 184 -4.25 2.83 6.99
C VAL A 184 -5.67 3.24 6.66
N TRP A 185 -6.09 3.02 5.41
CA TRP A 185 -7.47 3.24 5.00
C TRP A 185 -7.96 2.22 3.98
N ASP A 186 -9.28 2.02 3.96
CA ASP A 186 -9.99 1.26 2.95
C ASP A 186 -9.85 1.96 1.59
N GLY A 187 -9.46 1.24 0.56
CA GLY A 187 -9.24 1.80 -0.78
C GLY A 187 -10.46 2.51 -1.37
N ARG A 188 -11.65 2.25 -0.87
CA ARG A 188 -12.91 2.89 -1.30
C ARG A 188 -13.15 4.26 -0.64
N ILE A 189 -12.30 4.69 0.29
CA ILE A 189 -12.46 5.99 0.92
C ILE A 189 -12.06 7.11 -0.06
N TRP A 190 -12.91 8.10 -0.20
CA TRP A 190 -12.57 9.31 -0.95
C TRP A 190 -11.51 10.09 -0.20
N HIS A 191 -10.40 10.33 -0.86
CA HIS A 191 -9.26 11.03 -0.27
C HIS A 191 -8.53 11.91 -1.28
N SER A 192 -7.63 12.72 -0.79
CA SER A 192 -6.83 13.68 -1.54
C SER A 192 -5.56 13.99 -0.76
N ALA A 193 -4.66 14.79 -1.31
CA ALA A 193 -3.55 15.38 -0.58
C ALA A 193 -3.56 16.88 -0.77
N ARG A 194 -3.29 17.63 0.29
CA ARG A 194 -3.11 19.09 0.19
C ARG A 194 -1.89 19.43 -0.63
N ALA A 195 -1.88 20.63 -1.21
CA ALA A 195 -0.68 21.21 -1.78
C ALA A 195 0.41 21.36 -0.71
N ASN A 196 1.63 21.06 -1.08
CA ASN A 196 2.80 21.34 -0.27
C ASN A 196 3.21 22.80 -0.48
N LYS A 197 2.98 23.63 0.54
CA LYS A 197 3.37 25.05 0.57
C LYS A 197 4.71 25.25 1.30
N SER A 198 5.39 24.18 1.67
CA SER A 198 6.75 24.24 2.20
C SER A 198 7.77 24.11 1.07
N ASN A 199 8.92 24.71 1.20
CA ASN A 199 10.00 24.62 0.19
C ASN A 199 10.81 23.33 0.30
N LYS A 200 10.26 22.28 0.98
CA LYS A 200 10.95 21.01 1.22
C LYS A 200 10.10 19.86 0.69
N ASP A 201 10.75 18.87 0.09
CA ASP A 201 10.10 17.61 -0.25
C ASP A 201 9.55 16.94 1.01
N ARG A 202 8.33 16.43 0.91
CA ARG A 202 7.70 15.65 1.96
C ARG A 202 7.34 14.26 1.44
N TRP A 203 8.13 13.30 1.78
CA TRP A 203 7.98 11.94 1.30
C TRP A 203 7.09 11.10 2.23
N VAL A 204 6.21 10.34 1.61
CA VAL A 204 5.39 9.31 2.25
C VAL A 204 5.57 8.02 1.47
N ILE A 205 5.89 6.95 2.16
CA ILE A 205 5.87 5.60 1.59
C ILE A 205 4.44 5.11 1.60
N ILE A 206 3.99 4.62 0.45
CA ILE A 206 2.65 4.05 0.26
C ILE A 206 2.81 2.57 -0.09
N LEU A 207 2.16 1.72 0.71
CA LEU A 207 1.99 0.31 0.42
C LEU A 207 0.50 0.06 0.19
N THR A 208 0.15 -0.44 -0.98
CA THR A 208 -1.22 -0.80 -1.30
C THR A 208 -1.32 -2.33 -1.36
N PHE A 209 -2.09 -2.91 -0.45
CA PHE A 209 -2.36 -4.34 -0.43
C PHE A 209 -3.77 -4.59 -0.97
N ALA A 210 -3.91 -5.69 -1.70
CA ALA A 210 -5.17 -6.10 -2.29
C ALA A 210 -5.43 -7.59 -2.05
N ARG A 211 -6.69 -8.01 -2.17
CA ARG A 211 -7.01 -9.43 -2.25
C ARG A 211 -6.25 -10.05 -3.43
N TRP A 212 -5.88 -11.27 -3.30
CA TRP A 212 -4.99 -11.96 -4.24
C TRP A 212 -5.46 -12.00 -5.69
N PHE A 213 -6.75 -11.95 -5.94
CA PHE A 213 -7.32 -12.06 -7.29
C PHE A 213 -7.35 -10.71 -8.03
N PHE A 214 -6.94 -9.62 -7.40
CA PHE A 214 -6.80 -8.33 -8.08
C PHE A 214 -5.51 -8.27 -8.88
N LYS A 215 -5.58 -7.70 -10.07
CA LYS A 215 -4.40 -7.44 -10.88
C LYS A 215 -3.57 -6.31 -10.23
N PRO A 216 -2.30 -6.55 -9.90
CA PRO A 216 -1.46 -5.50 -9.33
C PRO A 216 -1.11 -4.42 -10.36
N HIS A 217 -0.75 -3.22 -9.89
CA HIS A 217 -0.31 -2.13 -10.77
C HIS A 217 0.99 -2.43 -11.50
N TYR A 218 1.86 -3.25 -10.91
CA TYR A 218 3.16 -3.61 -11.45
C TYR A 218 3.35 -5.12 -11.43
N ASP A 219 3.94 -5.66 -12.49
CA ASP A 219 4.38 -7.06 -12.53
C ASP A 219 5.66 -7.22 -11.70
N ILE A 220 5.47 -7.28 -10.37
CA ILE A 220 6.58 -7.38 -9.42
C ILE A 220 7.40 -8.64 -9.64
N PRO A 221 6.80 -9.85 -9.79
CA PRO A 221 7.56 -11.07 -9.97
C PRO A 221 8.52 -11.03 -11.17
N ARG A 222 8.06 -10.46 -12.30
CA ARG A 222 8.88 -10.38 -13.52
C ARG A 222 10.10 -9.47 -13.36
N ASN A 223 9.95 -8.38 -12.60
CA ASN A 223 10.95 -7.32 -12.49
C ASN A 223 11.71 -7.34 -11.17
N PHE A 224 11.57 -8.42 -10.37
CA PHE A 224 12.19 -8.48 -9.06
C PHE A 224 13.67 -8.85 -9.15
N PRO A 225 14.60 -8.13 -8.47
CA PRO A 225 16.01 -8.41 -8.55
C PRO A 225 16.40 -9.76 -7.94
N LYS A 226 17.15 -10.59 -8.68
CA LYS A 226 17.69 -11.88 -8.21
C LYS A 226 18.33 -11.81 -6.83
N LYS A 227 19.18 -10.79 -6.64
CA LYS A 227 19.92 -10.60 -5.38
C LYS A 227 19.02 -10.48 -4.14
N PHE A 228 17.79 -9.96 -4.29
CA PHE A 228 16.84 -9.87 -3.18
C PHE A 228 15.97 -11.12 -3.03
N TYR A 229 15.68 -11.81 -4.13
CA TYR A 229 14.80 -12.98 -4.11
C TYR A 229 15.28 -14.07 -3.16
N LYS A 230 16.59 -14.33 -3.14
CA LYS A 230 17.21 -15.36 -2.27
C LYS A 230 16.99 -15.13 -0.77
N HIS A 231 16.66 -13.90 -0.39
CA HIS A 231 16.44 -13.48 1.01
C HIS A 231 14.96 -13.37 1.37
N LEU A 232 14.03 -13.73 0.45
CA LEU A 232 12.62 -13.70 0.72
C LEU A 232 12.19 -14.96 1.49
N ASN A 233 11.48 -14.76 2.60
CA ASN A 233 10.71 -15.83 3.21
C ASN A 233 9.43 -16.11 2.40
N ASN A 234 8.73 -17.21 2.73
CA ASN A 234 7.53 -17.61 2.00
C ASN A 234 6.42 -16.56 2.03
N ASN A 235 6.22 -15.89 3.17
CA ASN A 235 5.21 -14.84 3.29
C ASN A 235 5.50 -13.68 2.33
N LYS A 236 6.74 -13.20 2.27
CA LYS A 236 7.14 -12.15 1.31
C LYS A 236 6.94 -12.60 -0.14
N LYS A 237 7.32 -13.84 -0.48
CA LYS A 237 7.09 -14.37 -1.83
C LYS A 237 5.61 -14.35 -2.20
N ILE A 238 4.73 -14.77 -1.29
CA ILE A 238 3.28 -14.75 -1.51
C ILE A 238 2.80 -13.30 -1.67
N ILE A 239 3.15 -12.42 -0.74
CA ILE A 239 2.71 -11.01 -0.74
C ILE A 239 3.21 -10.27 -1.99
N LEU A 240 4.42 -10.57 -2.47
CA LEU A 240 4.97 -9.97 -3.69
C LEU A 240 4.38 -10.57 -4.99
N GLY A 241 3.42 -11.50 -4.87
CA GLY A 241 2.67 -12.04 -6.00
C GLY A 241 3.30 -13.26 -6.67
N PHE A 242 4.40 -13.80 -6.18
CA PHE A 242 5.04 -14.98 -6.79
C PHE A 242 4.14 -16.22 -6.77
N ALA A 243 3.26 -16.36 -5.77
CA ALA A 243 2.29 -17.44 -5.70
C ALA A 243 0.98 -17.16 -6.48
N SER A 244 0.87 -16.03 -7.15
CA SER A 244 -0.33 -15.61 -7.91
C SER A 244 -0.03 -15.39 -9.40
N ILE A 245 1.07 -15.90 -9.91
CA ILE A 245 1.44 -15.81 -11.32
C ILE A 245 0.50 -16.72 -12.12
N PRO A 246 -0.18 -16.21 -13.18
CA PRO A 246 -1.01 -17.03 -14.02
C PRO A 246 -0.23 -18.16 -14.70
N LYS A 247 -0.90 -19.28 -14.96
CA LYS A 247 -0.31 -20.38 -15.72
C LYS A 247 0.15 -19.89 -17.08
N SER A 248 1.29 -20.41 -17.55
CA SER A 248 1.82 -20.08 -18.88
C SER A 248 1.29 -20.99 -19.96
N SER A 249 0.62 -22.12 -19.60
CA SER A 249 0.11 -23.12 -20.53
C SER A 249 -0.95 -23.97 -19.83
N GLU A 250 -1.94 -24.43 -20.59
CA GLU A 250 -2.96 -25.38 -20.18
C GLU A 250 -2.42 -26.78 -19.84
N LYS A 251 -1.22 -27.11 -20.32
CA LYS A 251 -0.52 -28.38 -19.99
C LYS A 251 -0.09 -28.47 -18.51
N ILE A 252 -0.19 -27.38 -17.76
CA ILE A 252 0.06 -27.37 -16.32
C ILE A 252 -1.26 -27.70 -15.62
N SER A 253 -1.47 -28.97 -15.26
CA SER A 253 -2.77 -29.52 -14.82
C SER A 253 -3.29 -28.96 -13.50
N THR A 254 -2.43 -28.54 -12.57
CA THR A 254 -2.85 -28.04 -11.26
C THR A 254 -2.25 -26.69 -10.97
N TYR A 255 -3.08 -25.69 -10.85
CA TYR A 255 -2.74 -24.41 -10.24
C TYR A 255 -3.30 -24.41 -8.82
N GLN A 256 -2.42 -24.52 -7.85
CA GLN A 256 -2.73 -24.20 -6.47
C GLN A 256 -2.10 -22.87 -6.15
N ARG A 257 -2.94 -21.89 -5.81
CA ARG A 257 -2.45 -20.64 -5.28
C ARG A 257 -1.64 -20.92 -4.00
N GLY A 258 -0.50 -20.26 -3.86
CA GLY A 258 0.42 -20.52 -2.75
C GLY A 258 1.35 -21.70 -3.01
N ASP A 259 1.28 -22.34 -4.17
CA ASP A 259 2.32 -23.27 -4.60
C ASP A 259 3.59 -22.53 -4.99
N LEU A 260 4.42 -22.31 -3.97
CA LEU A 260 5.71 -21.64 -4.12
C LEU A 260 6.66 -22.45 -5.01
N ASN A 261 6.51 -23.78 -5.12
CA ASN A 261 7.35 -24.60 -5.99
C ASN A 261 7.07 -24.33 -7.46
N SER A 262 5.80 -24.10 -7.83
CA SER A 262 5.43 -23.65 -9.18
C SER A 262 5.93 -22.24 -9.46
N ALA A 263 5.84 -21.34 -8.49
CA ALA A 263 6.39 -19.99 -8.59
C ALA A 263 7.92 -20.02 -8.75
N GLU A 264 8.63 -20.87 -8.00
CA GLU A 264 10.08 -21.02 -8.11
C GLU A 264 10.51 -21.60 -9.46
N ARG A 265 9.77 -22.59 -9.99
CA ARG A 265 10.01 -23.12 -11.34
C ARG A 265 9.80 -22.06 -12.42
N PHE A 266 8.76 -21.23 -12.28
CA PHE A 266 8.51 -20.11 -13.19
C PHE A 266 9.64 -19.08 -13.15
N ILE A 267 10.08 -18.73 -11.95
CA ILE A 267 11.16 -17.77 -11.72
C ILE A 267 12.46 -18.29 -12.31
N LYS A 268 12.81 -19.55 -12.07
CA LYS A 268 14.00 -20.20 -12.66
C LYS A 268 13.97 -20.19 -14.18
N LYS A 269 12.81 -20.36 -14.80
CA LYS A 269 12.68 -20.41 -16.26
C LYS A 269 12.62 -19.04 -16.95
N ARG A 270 12.13 -17.99 -16.27
CA ARG A 270 11.87 -16.69 -16.90
C ARG A 270 12.66 -15.51 -16.36
N ILE A 271 13.14 -15.61 -15.14
CA ILE A 271 13.86 -14.50 -14.48
C ILE A 271 15.34 -14.85 -14.32
N PHE A 272 15.68 -16.10 -14.39
CA PHE A 272 17.01 -16.67 -14.24
C PHE A 272 17.34 -17.59 -15.39
#